data_78cbfec7900652ec261528d140a01226
#
_entry.id   78cbfec7900652ec261528d140a01226
#
_cell.length_a   1.000
_cell.length_b   1.000
_cell.length_c   1.000
_cell.angle_alpha   90.00
_cell.angle_beta   90.00
_cell.angle_gamma   90.00
#
_symmetry.space_group_name_H-M   'P 1'
#
loop_
_entity.id
_entity.type
_entity.pdbx_description
1 polymer ?
#
loop_
_entity_poly.entity_id
_entity_poly.type
_entity_poly.pdbx_seq_one_letter_code
_entity_poly.pdbx_strand_id
1 'polypeptide(L)' 'MHPPLHLLILGAVPDSIPVSRFARLLGWRNTIADPRSAFCRPDRFPDADAVLNVDPDNLEAVLNLDNVDAALLLTRTA' A
#
# COMPACT_ATOMS: atom_id res chain seq x y z
N MET A 1 0.36 -8.54 -23.69
CA MET A 1 -0.27 -8.42 -22.37
C MET A 1 0.71 -7.79 -21.40
N HIS A 2 0.33 -6.68 -20.80
CA HIS A 2 1.19 -6.04 -19.80
C HIS A 2 0.88 -6.62 -18.43
N PRO A 3 1.89 -6.88 -17.58
CA PRO A 3 1.62 -7.26 -16.21
C PRO A 3 0.90 -6.11 -15.49
N PRO A 4 0.07 -6.42 -14.49
CA PRO A 4 -0.61 -5.37 -13.73
C PRO A 4 0.41 -4.49 -13.02
N LEU A 5 0.14 -3.19 -12.98
CA LEU A 5 0.97 -2.26 -12.23
C LEU A 5 0.85 -2.55 -10.74
N HIS A 6 1.91 -2.28 -10.00
CA HIS A 6 1.93 -2.46 -8.56
C HIS A 6 2.10 -1.10 -7.88
N LEU A 7 1.07 -0.68 -7.16
CA LEU A 7 1.07 0.58 -6.41
C LEU A 7 1.39 0.30 -4.95
N LEU A 8 2.39 1.00 -4.43
CA LEU A 8 2.71 0.96 -3.01
C LEU A 8 2.13 2.21 -2.35
N ILE A 9 1.26 2.01 -1.37
CA ILE A 9 0.62 3.10 -0.62
C ILE A 9 1.29 3.16 0.75
N LEU A 10 1.99 4.27 1.01
CA LEU A 10 2.66 4.48 2.28
C LEU A 10 1.74 5.25 3.22
N GLY A 11 1.08 4.53 4.09
CA GLY A 11 0.14 5.08 5.05
C GLY A 11 -1.16 4.28 5.08
N ALA A 12 -1.49 3.72 6.23
CA ALA A 12 -2.76 3.01 6.45
C ALA A 12 -3.76 3.98 7.08
N VAL A 13 -4.13 5.01 6.33
CA VAL A 13 -5.02 6.08 6.78
C VAL A 13 -6.34 6.00 6.02
N PRO A 14 -7.42 6.67 6.47
CA PRO A 14 -8.71 6.61 5.77
C PRO A 14 -8.62 7.00 4.30
N ASP A 15 -7.75 7.94 3.94
CA ASP A 15 -7.57 8.37 2.56
C ASP A 15 -7.01 7.26 1.67
N SER A 16 -6.39 6.23 2.27
CA SER A 16 -5.84 5.10 1.53
C SER A 16 -6.94 4.16 1.04
N ILE A 17 -8.11 4.18 1.67
CA ILE A 17 -9.22 3.29 1.30
C ILE A 17 -9.68 3.54 -0.13
N PRO A 18 -10.06 4.78 -0.52
CA PRO A 18 -10.48 5.03 -1.89
C PRO A 18 -9.35 4.84 -2.91
N VAL A 19 -8.12 5.13 -2.53
CA VAL A 19 -6.96 4.93 -3.42
C VAL A 19 -6.77 3.45 -3.71
N SER A 20 -6.82 2.61 -2.68
CA SER A 20 -6.72 1.16 -2.83
C SER A 20 -7.84 0.61 -3.71
N ARG A 21 -9.06 1.09 -3.48
CA ARG A 21 -10.20 0.69 -4.28
C ARG A 21 -10.04 1.09 -5.74
N PHE A 22 -9.54 2.30 -5.98
CA PHE A 22 -9.31 2.78 -7.34
C PHE A 22 -8.29 1.93 -8.07
N ALA A 23 -7.20 1.57 -7.38
CA ALA A 23 -6.18 0.71 -7.95
C ALA A 23 -6.78 -0.64 -8.33
N ARG A 24 -7.60 -1.22 -7.46
CA ARG A 24 -8.25 -2.50 -7.76
C ARG A 24 -9.17 -2.40 -8.97
N LEU A 25 -9.95 -1.32 -9.07
CA LEU A 25 -10.84 -1.11 -10.21
C LEU A 25 -10.09 -0.98 -11.52
N LEU A 26 -8.86 -0.45 -11.48
CA LEU A 26 -7.99 -0.33 -12.65
C LEU A 26 -7.25 -1.64 -12.96
N GLY A 27 -7.42 -2.67 -12.14
CA GLY A 27 -6.70 -3.93 -12.32
C GLY A 27 -5.27 -3.89 -11.82
N TRP A 28 -4.91 -2.89 -11.01
CA TRP A 28 -3.57 -2.77 -10.44
C TRP A 28 -3.50 -3.54 -9.12
N ARG A 29 -2.31 -4.08 -8.85
CA ARG A 29 -2.02 -4.58 -7.51
C ARG A 29 -1.71 -3.40 -6.60
N ASN A 30 -2.12 -3.50 -5.33
CA ASN A 30 -1.80 -2.45 -4.38
C ASN A 30 -1.44 -3.04 -3.03
N THR A 31 -0.41 -2.46 -2.42
CA THR A 31 0.08 -2.85 -1.11
C THR A 31 0.08 -1.61 -0.23
N ILE A 32 -0.48 -1.73 0.97
CA ILE A 32 -0.48 -0.65 1.95
C ILE A 32 0.55 -1.00 3.02
N ALA A 33 1.42 -0.05 3.35
CA ALA A 33 2.44 -0.22 4.37
C ALA A 33 2.40 0.94 5.35
N ASP A 34 2.50 0.63 6.64
CA ASP A 34 2.49 1.64 7.70
C ASP A 34 3.28 1.11 8.89
N PRO A 35 4.12 1.93 9.54
CA PRO A 35 4.84 1.50 10.75
C PRO A 35 3.95 1.36 11.98
N ARG A 36 2.76 1.91 11.95
CA ARG A 36 1.84 1.91 13.11
C ARG A 36 0.94 0.69 13.03
N SER A 37 1.22 -0.31 13.87
CA SER A 37 0.50 -1.59 13.84
C SER A 37 -1.01 -1.43 14.05
N ALA A 38 -1.43 -0.45 14.84
CA ALA A 38 -2.85 -0.21 15.12
C ALA A 38 -3.65 0.14 13.86
N PHE A 39 -2.99 0.67 12.83
CA PHE A 39 -3.63 1.07 11.59
C PHE A 39 -3.56 -0.01 10.51
N CYS A 40 -2.71 -1.01 10.66
CA CYS A 40 -2.51 -2.05 9.67
C CYS A 40 -3.55 -3.16 9.83
N ARG A 41 -4.80 -2.80 9.58
CA ARG A 41 -5.93 -3.73 9.71
C ARG A 41 -6.47 -4.09 8.33
N PRO A 42 -6.26 -5.33 7.88
CA PRO A 42 -6.74 -5.74 6.55
C PRO A 42 -8.24 -5.59 6.36
N ASP A 43 -9.02 -5.69 7.44
CA ASP A 43 -10.47 -5.53 7.38
C ASP A 43 -10.90 -4.12 6.99
N ARG A 44 -10.03 -3.12 7.19
CA ARG A 44 -10.29 -1.74 6.78
C ARG A 44 -9.93 -1.47 5.33
N PHE A 45 -9.11 -2.34 4.74
CA PHE A 45 -8.60 -2.16 3.37
C PHE A 45 -8.90 -3.42 2.55
N PRO A 46 -10.19 -3.70 2.31
CA PRO A 46 -10.57 -4.96 1.64
C PRO A 46 -10.10 -5.03 0.19
N ASP A 47 -9.77 -3.89 -0.42
CA ASP A 47 -9.32 -3.85 -1.82
C ASP A 47 -7.80 -3.95 -1.95
N ALA A 48 -7.07 -3.95 -0.83
CA ALA A 48 -5.61 -4.08 -0.85
C ALA A 48 -5.21 -5.54 -0.99
N ASP A 49 -4.20 -5.79 -1.81
CA ASP A 49 -3.64 -7.14 -1.94
C ASP A 49 -2.84 -7.54 -0.70
N ALA A 50 -2.23 -6.55 -0.04
CA ALA A 50 -1.50 -6.77 1.20
C ALA A 50 -1.52 -5.50 2.06
N VAL A 51 -1.55 -5.69 3.37
CA VAL A 51 -1.42 -4.60 4.34
C VAL A 51 -0.25 -4.98 5.26
N LEU A 52 0.83 -4.21 5.20
CA LEU A 52 2.07 -4.54 5.87
C LEU A 52 2.35 -3.57 7.01
N ASN A 53 2.66 -4.13 8.18
CA ASN A 53 3.15 -3.33 9.31
C ASN A 53 4.68 -3.32 9.26
N VAL A 54 5.23 -2.27 8.69
CA VAL A 54 6.68 -2.19 8.47
C VAL A 54 7.12 -0.73 8.48
N ASP A 55 8.31 -0.48 9.06
CA ASP A 55 8.95 0.82 9.00
C ASP A 55 9.43 1.10 7.58
N PRO A 56 9.39 2.38 7.14
CA PRO A 56 9.94 2.73 5.82
C PRO A 56 11.39 2.29 5.65
N ASP A 57 12.18 2.31 6.71
CA ASP A 57 13.59 1.90 6.67
C ASP A 57 13.75 0.41 6.38
N ASN A 58 12.72 -0.38 6.63
CA ASN A 58 12.74 -1.84 6.46
C ASN A 58 11.94 -2.32 5.25
N LEU A 59 11.42 -1.40 4.44
CA LEU A 59 10.59 -1.77 3.29
C LEU A 59 11.30 -2.71 2.33
N GLU A 60 12.59 -2.46 2.07
CA GLU A 60 13.37 -3.28 1.14
C GLU A 60 13.51 -4.72 1.63
N ALA A 61 13.52 -4.93 2.94
CA ALA A 61 13.65 -6.27 3.51
C ALA A 61 12.35 -7.07 3.39
N VAL A 62 11.22 -6.40 3.31
CA VAL A 62 9.90 -7.04 3.32
C VAL A 62 9.29 -7.07 1.92
N LEU A 63 9.57 -6.06 1.11
CA LEU A 63 8.97 -5.86 -0.20
C LEU A 63 10.06 -5.66 -1.24
N ASN A 64 9.94 -6.39 -2.35
CA ASN A 64 10.85 -6.19 -3.48
C ASN A 64 10.43 -4.92 -4.22
N LEU A 65 11.17 -3.83 -4.00
CA LEU A 65 10.84 -2.54 -4.59
C LEU A 65 11.01 -2.52 -6.11
N ASP A 66 11.76 -3.45 -6.67
CA ASP A 66 11.88 -3.57 -8.13
C ASP A 66 10.55 -3.95 -8.78
N ASN A 67 9.65 -4.54 -8.02
CA ASN A 67 8.32 -4.91 -8.51
C ASN A 67 7.27 -3.82 -8.28
N VAL A 68 7.67 -2.68 -7.71
CA VAL A 68 6.77 -1.57 -7.45
C VAL A 68 6.90 -0.56 -8.57
N ASP A 69 5.79 -0.26 -9.24
CA ASP A 69 5.77 0.68 -10.37
C ASP A 69 5.56 2.12 -9.92
N ALA A 70 4.85 2.32 -8.81
CA ALA A 70 4.58 3.65 -8.28
C ALA A 70 4.39 3.57 -6.76
N ALA A 71 4.76 4.63 -6.09
CA ALA A 71 4.56 4.76 -4.64
C ALA A 71 3.86 6.07 -4.35
N LEU A 72 2.90 6.02 -3.42
CA LEU A 72 2.11 7.17 -3.03
C LEU A 72 2.20 7.35 -1.52
N LEU A 73 2.63 8.52 -1.08
CA LEU A 73 2.77 8.83 0.34
C LEU A 73 1.52 9.56 0.81
N LEU A 74 0.77 8.93 1.70
CA LEU A 74 -0.47 9.48 2.25
C LEU A 74 -0.38 9.77 3.74
N THR A 75 0.77 9.56 4.37
CA THR A 75 0.95 9.88 5.78
C THR A 75 1.04 11.37 5.96
N ARG A 76 0.38 11.87 7.01
CA ARG A 76 0.56 13.27 7.41
C ARG A 76 1.77 13.35 8.32
N THR A 77 2.69 14.23 7.96
CA THR A 77 3.75 14.61 8.87
C THR A 77 3.17 15.70 9.78
N ALA A 78 3.15 15.41 11.04
CA ALA A 78 2.68 16.39 12.01
C ALA A 78 3.73 17.50 12.14
#